data_07f3b10fec12d31bc5f54fd14768a573
#
_entry.id   07f3b10fec12d31bc5f54fd14768a573
#
_cell.length_a   1.000
_cell.length_b   1.000
_cell.length_c   1.000
_cell.angle_alpha   90.00
_cell.angle_beta   90.00
_cell.angle_gamma   90.00
#
_symmetry.space_group_name_H-M   'P 1'
#
loop_
_entity.id
_entity.type
_entity.pdbx_description
1 polymer ?
#
loop_
_entity_poly.entity_id
_entity_poly.type
_entity_poly.pdbx_seq_one_letter_code
_entity_poly.pdbx_strand_id
1 'polypeptide(L)'
;ILVDVVNSTDMKNKIETIVSGIKSVSVSYYEVLILALLVKIMSLNIDAQDIGKIIGVNAAFDPRFTQDENVQEILDFSKEATDFRIKSAVTANLILKELDCNDVIIKVLELTAEYANRYRTINRYENILKNIISYSHVNTFLLKSGQKEKFLVNYYDSLKELEYYRENTFFWLQYAIACANIGK
;
A
#
# COMPACT_ATOMS: atom_id res chain seq x y z
N ILE A 1 -20.86 -25.49 -3.37
CA ILE A 1 -19.44 -26.00 -3.41
C ILE A 1 -18.88 -26.02 -4.85
N LEU A 2 -19.68 -25.78 -5.88
CA LEU A 2 -19.20 -25.69 -7.28
C LEU A 2 -19.16 -24.26 -7.82
N VAL A 3 -19.47 -23.27 -7.00
CA VAL A 3 -19.52 -21.85 -7.38
C VAL A 3 -18.13 -21.16 -7.28
N ASP A 4 -17.19 -21.74 -6.51
CA ASP A 4 -15.94 -21.05 -6.16
C ASP A 4 -14.81 -21.18 -7.20
N VAL A 5 -14.87 -22.12 -8.13
CA VAL A 5 -13.78 -22.38 -9.09
C VAL A 5 -13.97 -21.60 -10.40
N VAL A 6 -15.19 -21.29 -10.78
CA VAL A 6 -15.47 -20.48 -11.99
C VAL A 6 -15.15 -19.00 -11.77
N ASN A 7 -15.09 -18.54 -10.52
CA ASN A 7 -14.96 -17.12 -10.14
C ASN A 7 -13.53 -16.58 -10.09
N SER A 8 -12.47 -17.41 -10.12
CA SER A 8 -11.12 -16.85 -9.90
C SER A 8 -10.59 -16.12 -11.12
N THR A 9 -10.77 -16.65 -12.32
CA THR A 9 -10.27 -15.99 -13.55
C THR A 9 -11.12 -14.78 -13.91
N ASP A 10 -12.44 -14.86 -13.77
CA ASP A 10 -13.35 -13.74 -14.01
C ASP A 10 -13.11 -12.61 -13.01
N MET A 11 -12.89 -12.95 -11.73
CA MET A 11 -12.61 -11.98 -10.69
C MET A 11 -11.25 -11.31 -10.90
N LYS A 12 -10.23 -12.06 -11.31
CA LYS A 12 -8.92 -11.50 -11.66
C LYS A 12 -9.03 -10.51 -12.83
N ASN A 13 -9.68 -10.93 -13.92
CA ASN A 13 -9.91 -10.07 -15.09
C ASN A 13 -10.68 -8.80 -14.72
N LYS A 14 -11.69 -8.92 -13.85
CA LYS A 14 -12.44 -7.77 -13.35
C LYS A 14 -11.54 -6.82 -12.56
N ILE A 15 -10.72 -7.32 -11.64
CA ILE A 15 -9.77 -6.52 -10.86
C ILE A 15 -8.78 -5.81 -11.79
N GLU A 16 -8.19 -6.53 -12.74
CA GLU A 16 -7.26 -5.95 -13.70
C GLU A 16 -7.92 -4.84 -14.53
N THR A 17 -9.16 -5.02 -14.96
CA THR A 17 -9.93 -4.01 -15.69
C THR A 17 -10.16 -2.76 -14.86
N ILE A 18 -10.65 -2.90 -13.63
CA ILE A 18 -10.91 -1.80 -12.71
C ILE A 18 -9.64 -1.01 -12.44
N VAL A 19 -8.56 -1.71 -12.07
CA VAL A 19 -7.28 -1.08 -11.71
C VAL A 19 -6.63 -0.42 -12.92
N SER A 20 -6.67 -1.05 -14.09
CA SER A 20 -6.18 -0.45 -15.33
C SER A 20 -6.98 0.80 -15.71
N GLY A 21 -8.28 0.80 -15.48
CA GLY A 21 -9.15 1.98 -15.64
C GLY A 21 -8.65 3.14 -14.78
N ILE A 22 -8.49 2.92 -13.48
CA ILE A 22 -7.99 3.95 -12.55
C ILE A 22 -6.60 4.46 -12.95
N LYS A 23 -5.69 3.55 -13.28
CA LYS A 23 -4.33 3.88 -13.71
C LYS A 23 -4.30 4.70 -15.00
N SER A 24 -5.22 4.45 -15.93
CA SER A 24 -5.33 5.20 -17.19
C SER A 24 -5.77 6.65 -16.99
N VAL A 25 -6.55 6.92 -15.95
CA VAL A 25 -6.94 8.30 -15.58
C VAL A 25 -5.77 9.04 -14.96
N SER A 26 -5.08 8.42 -13.98
CA SER A 26 -3.89 8.99 -13.32
C SER A 26 -3.09 7.93 -12.60
N VAL A 27 -1.77 7.93 -12.81
CA VAL A 27 -0.84 7.10 -12.04
C VAL A 27 -0.92 7.42 -10.55
N SER A 28 -1.08 8.70 -10.18
CA SER A 28 -1.20 9.10 -8.78
C SER A 28 -2.49 8.58 -8.13
N TYR A 29 -3.59 8.45 -8.87
CA TYR A 29 -4.82 7.84 -8.35
C TYR A 29 -4.63 6.33 -8.09
N TYR A 30 -3.86 5.68 -8.94
CA TYR A 30 -3.47 4.30 -8.70
C TYR A 30 -2.60 4.16 -7.43
N GLU A 31 -1.65 5.07 -7.22
CA GLU A 31 -0.84 5.11 -5.99
C GLU A 31 -1.70 5.37 -4.75
N VAL A 32 -2.66 6.28 -4.82
CA VAL A 32 -3.66 6.51 -3.75
C VAL A 32 -4.43 5.23 -3.43
N LEU A 33 -4.90 4.52 -4.45
CA LEU A 33 -5.60 3.24 -4.26
C LEU A 33 -4.70 2.22 -3.56
N ILE A 34 -3.48 1.99 -4.05
CA ILE A 34 -2.55 1.02 -3.44
C ILE A 34 -2.25 1.39 -1.99
N LEU A 35 -1.99 2.66 -1.69
CA LEU A 35 -1.77 3.09 -0.30
C LEU A 35 -3.03 2.87 0.57
N ALA A 36 -4.23 3.17 0.08
CA ALA A 36 -5.47 2.92 0.80
C ALA A 36 -5.68 1.42 1.10
N LEU A 37 -5.34 0.53 0.15
CA LEU A 37 -5.38 -0.92 0.36
C LEU A 37 -4.42 -1.35 1.47
N LEU A 38 -3.17 -0.86 1.46
CA LEU A 38 -2.16 -1.15 2.48
C LEU A 38 -2.59 -0.61 3.85
N VAL A 39 -3.10 0.63 3.91
CA VAL A 39 -3.66 1.23 5.14
C VAL A 39 -4.71 0.32 5.76
N LYS A 40 -5.63 -0.21 4.93
CA LYS A 40 -6.69 -1.12 5.41
C LYS A 40 -6.13 -2.43 5.94
N ILE A 41 -5.22 -3.07 5.21
CA ILE A 41 -4.72 -4.42 5.55
C ILE A 41 -3.75 -4.35 6.74
N MET A 42 -2.88 -3.35 6.77
CA MET A 42 -1.91 -3.15 7.85
C MET A 42 -2.51 -2.44 9.06
N SER A 43 -3.78 -2.05 8.99
CA SER A 43 -4.47 -1.29 10.04
C SER A 43 -3.71 -0.01 10.45
N LEU A 44 -3.19 0.71 9.44
CA LEU A 44 -2.47 1.96 9.69
C LEU A 44 -3.46 3.07 10.02
N ASN A 45 -3.11 3.90 11.01
CA ASN A 45 -3.90 5.07 11.37
C ASN A 45 -3.55 6.25 10.44
N ILE A 46 -3.93 6.14 9.17
CA ILE A 46 -3.74 7.12 8.10
C ILE A 46 -5.11 7.42 7.50
N ASP A 47 -5.49 8.69 7.47
CA ASP A 47 -6.74 9.16 6.86
C ASP A 47 -6.55 9.58 5.38
N ALA A 48 -7.64 9.91 4.69
CA ALA A 48 -7.60 10.30 3.29
C ALA A 48 -6.79 11.59 3.05
N GLN A 49 -6.74 12.50 4.01
CA GLN A 49 -5.92 13.72 3.91
C GLN A 49 -4.43 13.38 4.00
N ASP A 50 -4.06 12.49 4.91
CA ASP A 50 -2.68 12.00 5.00
C ASP A 50 -2.27 11.27 3.71
N ILE A 51 -3.15 10.39 3.17
CA ILE A 51 -2.90 9.74 1.87
C ILE A 51 -2.64 10.78 0.79
N GLY A 52 -3.47 11.83 0.74
CA GLY A 52 -3.30 12.93 -0.21
C GLY A 52 -1.95 13.63 -0.07
N LYS A 53 -1.51 13.89 1.17
CA LYS A 53 -0.22 14.52 1.46
C LYS A 53 0.98 13.61 1.15
N ILE A 54 0.85 12.32 1.41
CA ILE A 54 1.88 11.31 1.13
C ILE A 54 2.11 11.19 -0.38
N ILE A 55 1.05 11.07 -1.16
CA ILE A 55 1.12 10.89 -2.63
C ILE A 55 1.29 12.25 -3.36
N GLY A 56 0.97 13.36 -2.69
CA GLY A 56 1.05 14.69 -3.30
C GLY A 56 -0.16 15.05 -4.18
N VAL A 57 -1.32 14.39 -3.96
CA VAL A 57 -2.57 14.66 -4.69
C VAL A 57 -3.76 14.74 -3.74
N ASN A 58 -4.67 15.64 -4.00
CA ASN A 58 -5.87 15.80 -3.18
C ASN A 58 -7.03 14.96 -3.73
N ALA A 59 -6.84 13.65 -3.81
CA ALA A 59 -7.76 12.72 -4.45
C ALA A 59 -9.16 12.74 -3.82
N ALA A 60 -9.28 12.91 -2.50
CA ALA A 60 -10.56 12.97 -1.79
C ALA A 60 -11.47 14.12 -2.27
N PHE A 61 -10.90 15.16 -2.85
CA PHE A 61 -11.64 16.34 -3.35
C PHE A 61 -11.66 16.45 -4.88
N ASP A 62 -11.05 15.48 -5.59
CA ASP A 62 -11.05 15.49 -7.05
C ASP A 62 -12.24 14.68 -7.61
N PRO A 63 -13.20 15.32 -8.29
CA PRO A 63 -14.34 14.62 -8.88
C PRO A 63 -13.94 13.51 -9.86
N ARG A 64 -12.80 13.64 -10.56
CA ARG A 64 -12.28 12.62 -11.48
C ARG A 64 -11.88 11.34 -10.75
N PHE A 65 -11.57 11.41 -9.45
CA PHE A 65 -11.30 10.26 -8.60
C PHE A 65 -12.57 9.80 -7.87
N THR A 66 -13.29 10.74 -7.23
CA THR A 66 -14.41 10.39 -6.35
C THR A 66 -15.66 9.93 -7.11
N GLN A 67 -15.81 10.34 -8.38
CA GLN A 67 -16.95 9.96 -9.23
C GLN A 67 -16.61 8.88 -10.27
N ASP A 68 -15.36 8.42 -10.30
CA ASP A 68 -14.95 7.32 -11.17
C ASP A 68 -15.61 6.00 -10.73
N GLU A 69 -16.29 5.30 -11.63
CA GLU A 69 -17.04 4.09 -11.34
C GLU A 69 -16.11 2.96 -10.82
N ASN A 70 -14.89 2.86 -11.37
CA ASN A 70 -13.93 1.86 -10.94
C ASN A 70 -13.45 2.13 -9.51
N VAL A 71 -13.21 3.41 -9.17
CA VAL A 71 -12.85 3.83 -7.82
C VAL A 71 -13.98 3.52 -6.86
N GLN A 72 -15.22 3.86 -7.24
CA GLN A 72 -16.42 3.60 -6.43
C GLN A 72 -16.73 2.12 -6.25
N GLU A 73 -16.24 1.20 -7.10
CA GLU A 73 -16.35 -0.23 -6.85
C GLU A 73 -15.52 -0.68 -5.63
N ILE A 74 -14.41 -0.02 -5.35
CA ILE A 74 -13.44 -0.41 -4.31
C ILE A 74 -13.57 0.44 -3.05
N LEU A 75 -13.81 1.74 -3.20
CA LEU A 75 -13.83 2.72 -2.12
C LEU A 75 -15.26 3.15 -1.76
N ASP A 76 -15.50 3.33 -0.47
CA ASP A 76 -16.62 4.09 0.07
C ASP A 76 -16.15 5.49 0.42
N PHE A 77 -16.91 6.48 0.02
CA PHE A 77 -16.68 7.89 0.35
C PHE A 77 -17.62 8.33 1.47
N SER A 78 -17.13 9.21 2.37
CA SER A 78 -17.99 9.87 3.33
C SER A 78 -19.03 10.74 2.62
N LYS A 79 -20.16 11.04 3.30
CA LYS A 79 -21.23 11.89 2.72
C LYS A 79 -20.72 13.27 2.28
N GLU A 80 -19.69 13.77 2.94
CA GLU A 80 -19.06 15.07 2.66
C GLU A 80 -17.91 14.95 1.65
N ALA A 81 -17.64 13.75 1.12
CA ALA A 81 -16.52 13.42 0.24
C ALA A 81 -15.14 13.90 0.76
N THR A 82 -15.01 14.04 2.09
CA THR A 82 -13.76 14.47 2.73
C THR A 82 -12.88 13.32 3.18
N ASP A 83 -13.44 12.11 3.18
CA ASP A 83 -12.76 10.88 3.59
C ASP A 83 -13.23 9.71 2.73
N PHE A 84 -12.37 8.70 2.58
CA PHE A 84 -12.68 7.45 1.90
C PHE A 84 -12.03 6.27 2.60
N ARG A 85 -12.62 5.10 2.42
CA ARG A 85 -12.10 3.85 2.98
C ARG A 85 -12.36 2.69 2.04
N ILE A 86 -11.55 1.65 2.15
CA ILE A 86 -11.77 0.40 1.41
C ILE A 86 -13.03 -0.29 1.92
N LYS A 87 -13.91 -0.69 1.03
CA LYS A 87 -15.16 -1.41 1.33
C LYS A 87 -14.92 -2.73 2.04
N SER A 88 -13.92 -3.50 1.59
CA SER A 88 -13.66 -4.85 2.07
C SER A 88 -12.17 -5.16 2.18
N ALA A 89 -11.74 -5.66 3.36
CA ALA A 89 -10.37 -6.14 3.54
C ALA A 89 -10.08 -7.40 2.67
N VAL A 90 -11.09 -8.21 2.39
CA VAL A 90 -10.97 -9.37 1.48
C VAL A 90 -10.66 -8.90 0.06
N THR A 91 -11.39 -7.91 -0.43
CA THR A 91 -11.15 -7.29 -1.74
C THR A 91 -9.76 -6.64 -1.79
N ALA A 92 -9.35 -5.94 -0.73
CA ALA A 92 -8.01 -5.36 -0.65
C ALA A 92 -6.90 -6.40 -0.78
N ASN A 93 -6.99 -7.49 -0.02
CA ASN A 93 -6.02 -8.59 -0.09
C ASN A 93 -5.98 -9.23 -1.48
N LEU A 94 -7.14 -9.42 -2.10
CA LEU A 94 -7.25 -10.02 -3.42
C LEU A 94 -6.59 -9.12 -4.48
N ILE A 95 -6.88 -7.83 -4.46
CA ILE A 95 -6.27 -6.86 -5.38
C ILE A 95 -4.74 -6.90 -5.28
N LEU A 96 -4.18 -6.79 -4.07
CA LEU A 96 -2.72 -6.79 -3.88
C LEU A 96 -2.06 -8.13 -4.26
N LYS A 97 -2.78 -9.25 -4.18
CA LYS A 97 -2.25 -10.57 -4.55
C LYS A 97 -2.32 -10.87 -6.04
N GLU A 98 -3.26 -10.28 -6.76
CA GLU A 98 -3.45 -10.55 -8.19
C GLU A 98 -2.71 -9.56 -9.10
N LEU A 99 -2.36 -8.38 -8.57
CA LEU A 99 -1.69 -7.35 -9.34
C LEU A 99 -0.17 -7.42 -9.19
N ASP A 100 0.54 -7.35 -10.31
CA ASP A 100 1.99 -7.11 -10.32
C ASP A 100 2.26 -5.62 -10.06
N CYS A 101 2.29 -5.26 -8.78
CA CYS A 101 2.43 -3.88 -8.33
C CYS A 101 3.54 -3.69 -7.28
N ASN A 102 4.52 -4.61 -7.25
CA ASN A 102 5.61 -4.58 -6.28
C ASN A 102 6.32 -3.22 -6.21
N ASP A 103 6.65 -2.63 -7.36
CA ASP A 103 7.30 -1.31 -7.42
C ASP A 103 6.45 -0.21 -6.79
N VAL A 104 5.12 -0.24 -7.03
CA VAL A 104 4.21 0.76 -6.49
C VAL A 104 4.01 0.56 -5.00
N ILE A 105 3.90 -0.70 -4.53
CA ILE A 105 3.84 -1.02 -3.08
C ILE A 105 5.06 -0.45 -2.38
N ILE A 106 6.27 -0.73 -2.87
CA ILE A 106 7.51 -0.22 -2.26
C ILE A 106 7.53 1.30 -2.28
N LYS A 107 7.25 1.92 -3.42
CA LYS A 107 7.21 3.38 -3.55
C LYS A 107 6.27 4.04 -2.53
N VAL A 108 5.04 3.55 -2.39
CA VAL A 108 4.08 4.18 -1.48
C VAL A 108 4.43 3.93 -0.01
N LEU A 109 5.08 2.80 0.32
CA LEU A 109 5.59 2.54 1.67
C LEU A 109 6.77 3.47 2.00
N GLU A 110 7.69 3.71 1.06
CA GLU A 110 8.80 4.67 1.20
C GLU A 110 8.27 6.08 1.45
N LEU A 111 7.34 6.56 0.60
CA LEU A 111 6.70 7.87 0.78
C LEU A 111 5.98 7.97 2.13
N THR A 112 5.34 6.89 2.58
CA THR A 112 4.68 6.82 3.89
C THR A 112 5.70 6.92 5.02
N ALA A 113 6.84 6.23 4.91
CA ALA A 113 7.93 6.31 5.88
C ALA A 113 8.51 7.72 5.97
N GLU A 114 8.80 8.34 4.84
CA GLU A 114 9.30 9.72 4.79
C GLU A 114 8.32 10.71 5.42
N TYR A 115 7.04 10.58 5.09
CA TYR A 115 5.99 11.43 5.66
C TYR A 115 5.90 11.23 7.18
N ALA A 116 5.78 9.98 7.66
CA ALA A 116 5.67 9.68 9.07
C ALA A 116 6.94 10.08 9.85
N ASN A 117 8.13 9.96 9.26
CA ASN A 117 9.39 10.37 9.88
C ASN A 117 9.45 11.88 10.21
N ARG A 118 8.79 12.74 9.40
CA ARG A 118 8.69 14.18 9.70
C ARG A 118 7.90 14.46 10.99
N TYR A 119 6.98 13.56 11.35
CA TYR A 119 6.08 13.68 12.50
C TYR A 119 6.33 12.60 13.56
N ARG A 120 7.51 11.96 13.56
CA ARG A 120 7.86 10.79 14.37
C ARG A 120 7.71 10.96 15.89
N THR A 121 7.69 12.18 16.38
CA THR A 121 7.45 12.50 17.80
C THR A 121 5.99 12.34 18.23
N ILE A 122 5.09 12.16 17.28
CA ILE A 122 3.66 11.93 17.52
C ILE A 122 3.41 10.42 17.49
N ASN A 123 2.86 9.86 18.55
CA ASN A 123 2.60 8.42 18.74
C ASN A 123 1.96 7.74 17.52
N ARG A 124 1.02 8.42 16.85
CA ARG A 124 0.35 7.90 15.65
C ARG A 124 1.36 7.56 14.56
N TYR A 125 2.26 8.48 14.26
CA TYR A 125 3.26 8.31 13.18
C TYR A 125 4.40 7.38 13.58
N GLU A 126 4.79 7.36 14.85
CA GLU A 126 5.73 6.36 15.36
C GLU A 126 5.19 4.94 15.18
N ASN A 127 3.90 4.71 15.46
CA ASN A 127 3.27 3.41 15.24
C ASN A 127 3.21 3.03 13.75
N ILE A 128 2.98 3.99 12.85
CA ILE A 128 3.03 3.76 11.41
C ILE A 128 4.44 3.31 11.02
N LEU A 129 5.49 4.03 11.45
CA LEU A 129 6.89 3.69 11.18
C LEU A 129 7.27 2.28 11.65
N LYS A 130 6.76 1.84 12.80
CA LYS A 130 6.97 0.47 13.32
C LYS A 130 6.28 -0.59 12.45
N ASN A 131 5.05 -0.33 12.01
CA ASN A 131 4.25 -1.31 11.28
C ASN A 131 4.76 -1.54 9.85
N ILE A 132 5.14 -0.48 9.13
CA ILE A 132 5.54 -0.57 7.72
C ILE A 132 6.90 -1.26 7.51
N ILE A 133 7.73 -1.40 8.54
CA ILE A 133 9.02 -2.11 8.45
C ILE A 133 8.95 -3.58 8.87
N SER A 134 7.80 -4.10 9.29
CA SER A 134 7.68 -5.51 9.62
C SER A 134 7.91 -6.38 8.38
N TYR A 135 9.00 -7.16 8.36
CA TYR A 135 9.36 -8.04 7.24
C TYR A 135 8.20 -8.96 6.85
N SER A 136 7.54 -9.58 7.82
CA SER A 136 6.42 -10.48 7.55
C SER A 136 5.26 -9.79 6.85
N HIS A 137 4.96 -8.54 7.20
CA HIS A 137 3.90 -7.77 6.55
C HIS A 137 4.29 -7.42 5.11
N VAL A 138 5.42 -6.74 4.92
CA VAL A 138 5.85 -6.29 3.58
C VAL A 138 6.04 -7.49 2.65
N ASN A 139 6.67 -8.57 3.14
CA ASN A 139 6.87 -9.80 2.39
C ASN A 139 5.56 -10.46 1.94
N THR A 140 4.47 -10.31 2.71
CA THR A 140 3.16 -10.89 2.37
C THR A 140 2.49 -10.17 1.20
N PHE A 141 2.72 -8.86 1.05
CA PHE A 141 2.09 -8.07 -0.02
C PHE A 141 2.84 -8.12 -1.35
N LEU A 142 4.13 -8.46 -1.33
CA LEU A 142 4.90 -8.58 -2.55
C LEU A 142 4.61 -9.92 -3.23
N LEU A 143 4.35 -9.88 -4.52
CA LEU A 143 4.22 -11.09 -5.32
C LEU A 143 5.53 -11.87 -5.34
N LYS A 144 5.43 -13.20 -5.39
CA LYS A 144 6.55 -14.10 -5.59
C LYS A 144 7.08 -13.93 -7.03
N SER A 145 7.95 -12.97 -7.21
CA SER A 145 8.76 -12.80 -8.42
C SER A 145 10.18 -13.27 -8.10
N GLY A 146 10.96 -13.63 -9.10
CA GLY A 146 12.39 -13.95 -8.90
C GLY A 146 13.24 -12.75 -8.42
N GLN A 147 12.62 -11.59 -8.17
CA GLN A 147 13.26 -10.38 -7.67
C GLN A 147 12.69 -9.91 -6.33
N LYS A 148 11.77 -10.67 -5.72
CA LYS A 148 11.07 -10.26 -4.49
C LYS A 148 12.04 -9.89 -3.36
N GLU A 149 13.05 -10.71 -3.14
CA GLU A 149 14.07 -10.49 -2.11
C GLU A 149 14.87 -9.21 -2.39
N LYS A 150 15.14 -8.92 -3.66
CA LYS A 150 15.80 -7.68 -4.07
C LYS A 150 14.93 -6.45 -3.79
N PHE A 151 13.63 -6.53 -4.05
CA PHE A 151 12.69 -5.46 -3.67
C PHE A 151 12.71 -5.19 -2.17
N LEU A 152 12.69 -6.24 -1.36
CA LEU A 152 12.74 -6.12 0.10
C LEU A 152 14.02 -5.47 0.59
N VAL A 153 15.17 -5.91 0.09
CA VAL A 153 16.46 -5.33 0.48
C VAL A 153 16.56 -3.88 0.06
N ASN A 154 16.19 -3.55 -1.18
CA ASN A 154 16.20 -2.16 -1.66
C ASN A 154 15.27 -1.27 -0.81
N TYR A 155 14.12 -1.78 -0.39
CA TYR A 155 13.20 -1.07 0.50
C TYR A 155 13.86 -0.72 1.84
N TYR A 156 14.52 -1.68 2.50
CA TYR A 156 15.23 -1.36 3.75
C TYR A 156 16.43 -0.45 3.50
N ASP A 157 17.12 -0.61 2.38
CA ASP A 157 18.23 0.26 2.00
C ASP A 157 17.79 1.73 1.84
N SER A 158 16.63 1.97 1.25
CA SER A 158 16.11 3.33 1.08
C SER A 158 15.70 3.97 2.42
N LEU A 159 15.31 3.15 3.40
CA LEU A 159 14.82 3.64 4.69
C LEU A 159 15.91 3.88 5.74
N LYS A 160 17.08 3.24 5.62
CA LYS A 160 18.13 3.23 6.68
C LYS A 160 18.64 4.62 7.08
N GLU A 161 18.55 5.60 6.16
CA GLU A 161 19.00 6.97 6.41
C GLU A 161 17.96 7.83 7.11
N LEU A 162 16.71 7.38 7.22
CA LEU A 162 15.67 8.09 7.97
C LEU A 162 16.02 8.10 9.45
N GLU A 163 15.91 9.27 10.07
CA GLU A 163 16.34 9.50 11.46
C GLU A 163 15.73 8.53 12.45
N TYR A 164 14.44 8.18 12.26
CA TYR A 164 13.77 7.20 13.12
C TYR A 164 14.41 5.81 13.05
N TYR A 165 14.92 5.39 11.89
CA TYR A 165 15.43 4.03 11.71
C TYR A 165 16.92 3.88 11.98
N ARG A 166 17.69 4.96 11.91
CA ARG A 166 19.15 4.92 12.03
C ARG A 166 19.64 4.20 13.28
N GLU A 167 19.00 4.43 14.42
CA GLU A 167 19.34 3.80 15.69
C GLU A 167 18.29 2.79 16.18
N ASN A 168 17.33 2.44 15.35
CA ASN A 168 16.23 1.57 15.73
C ASN A 168 16.62 0.11 15.56
N THR A 169 16.85 -0.59 16.69
CA THR A 169 17.25 -2.00 16.71
C THR A 169 16.25 -2.91 16.00
N PHE A 170 14.94 -2.64 16.09
CA PHE A 170 13.93 -3.43 15.42
C PHE A 170 14.03 -3.28 13.89
N PHE A 171 14.30 -2.08 13.39
CA PHE A 171 14.54 -1.88 11.95
C PHE A 171 15.72 -2.73 11.45
N TRP A 172 16.85 -2.67 12.14
CA TRP A 172 18.04 -3.41 11.73
C TRP A 172 17.86 -4.93 11.79
N LEU A 173 17.04 -5.41 12.75
CA LEU A 173 16.65 -6.82 12.80
C LEU A 173 15.81 -7.20 11.56
N GLN A 174 14.79 -6.41 11.20
CA GLN A 174 13.96 -6.69 10.03
C GLN A 174 14.77 -6.63 8.73
N TYR A 175 15.68 -5.69 8.61
CA TYR A 175 16.60 -5.59 7.47
C TYR A 175 17.53 -6.80 7.39
N ALA A 176 18.12 -7.25 8.50
CA ALA A 176 18.95 -8.45 8.54
C ALA A 176 18.17 -9.70 8.11
N ILE A 177 16.88 -9.82 8.50
CA ILE A 177 16.00 -10.90 8.06
C ILE A 177 15.81 -10.85 6.54
N ALA A 178 15.58 -9.66 5.97
CA ALA A 178 15.46 -9.49 4.52
C ALA A 178 16.73 -9.95 3.80
N CYS A 179 17.90 -9.49 4.25
CA CYS A 179 19.20 -9.89 3.69
C CYS A 179 19.45 -11.39 3.79
N ALA A 180 19.11 -12.03 4.93
CA ALA A 180 19.30 -13.46 5.14
C ALA A 180 18.41 -14.35 4.24
N ASN A 181 17.39 -13.80 3.61
CA ASN A 181 16.50 -14.51 2.70
C ASN A 181 16.86 -14.34 1.21
N ILE A 182 17.88 -13.55 0.89
CA ILE A 182 18.39 -13.45 -0.49
C ILE A 182 18.93 -14.81 -0.94
N GLY A 183 18.41 -15.31 -2.07
CA GLY A 183 18.89 -16.53 -2.69
C GLY A 183 18.38 -17.84 -2.06
N LYS A 184 17.37 -17.78 -1.20
CA LYS A 184 16.59 -18.94 -0.76
C LYS A 184 15.32 -19.04 -1.60
#